data_6e536cfd4e41494f913bc3a432a7ed2a
#
_entry.id   6e536cfd4e41494f913bc3a432a7ed2a
#
_cell.length_a   1.000
_cell.length_b   1.000
_cell.length_c   1.000
_cell.angle_alpha   90.00
_cell.angle_beta   90.00
_cell.angle_gamma   90.00
#
_symmetry.space_group_name_H-M   'P 1'
#
loop_
_entity.id
_entity.type
_entity.pdbx_description
1 polymer ?
#
loop_
_entity_poly.entity_id
_entity_poly.type
_entity_poly.pdbx_seq_one_letter_code
_entity_poly.pdbx_strand_id
1 'polypeptide(L)'
;TATCVAFYDGYPVSPGHALIIPKRHVASYFDLTNHEREAMNVMLQYVKQKVDDRYHPDGYNIGINVNEAAGQSVFHVHMHLIPRYKGDVENPKGGVRGVIPDKQKYSVTQESETVDVSTIMKKDKSYTLDEKRDKHGNAYLPWDENADKLLCRMFDEGKTINLLSEIFERSKGAIKSRLKKLGKIADS
;
A
#
# COMPACT_ATOMS: atom_id res chain seq x y z
N THR A 1 0.22 19.34 1.88
CA THR A 1 1.00 19.21 0.62
C THR A 1 0.11 19.44 -0.59
N ALA A 2 0.69 19.48 -1.79
CA ALA A 2 -0.10 19.54 -3.02
C ALA A 2 -1.00 18.31 -3.20
N THR A 3 -0.57 17.15 -2.69
CA THR A 3 -1.15 15.83 -2.97
C THR A 3 -2.07 15.32 -1.87
N CYS A 4 -1.86 15.71 -0.61
CA CYS A 4 -2.66 15.25 0.53
C CYS A 4 -2.97 16.38 1.51
N VAL A 5 -3.99 16.17 2.33
CA VAL A 5 -4.42 17.04 3.42
C VAL A 5 -4.56 16.24 4.70
N ALA A 6 -4.54 16.95 5.82
CA ALA A 6 -4.83 16.38 7.15
C ALA A 6 -5.74 17.31 7.93
N PHE A 7 -6.55 16.73 8.79
CA PHE A 7 -7.46 17.44 9.67
C PHE A 7 -7.75 16.61 10.93
N TYR A 8 -8.21 17.24 12.00
CA TYR A 8 -8.66 16.51 13.17
C TYR A 8 -9.97 15.78 12.87
N ASP A 9 -10.08 14.56 13.38
CA ASP A 9 -11.29 13.74 13.21
C ASP A 9 -12.50 14.45 13.86
N GLY A 10 -13.63 14.46 13.18
CA GLY A 10 -14.89 15.00 13.71
C GLY A 10 -15.49 14.16 14.85
N TYR A 11 -15.08 12.89 14.97
CA TYR A 11 -15.47 11.94 16.01
C TYR A 11 -14.23 11.35 16.70
N PRO A 12 -13.42 12.17 17.39
CA PRO A 12 -12.12 11.75 17.86
C PRO A 12 -12.25 10.71 18.97
N VAL A 13 -11.48 9.61 18.87
CA VAL A 13 -11.42 8.57 19.92
C VAL A 13 -10.46 8.97 21.05
N SER A 14 -9.60 9.96 20.81
CA SER A 14 -8.68 10.54 21.81
C SER A 14 -8.33 11.98 21.43
N PRO A 15 -7.87 12.82 22.38
CA PRO A 15 -7.43 14.18 22.06
C PRO A 15 -6.33 14.19 21.01
N GLY A 16 -6.51 14.98 19.93
CA GLY A 16 -5.54 15.08 18.84
C GLY A 16 -5.65 13.99 17.78
N HIS A 17 -6.69 13.13 17.82
CA HIS A 17 -6.96 12.18 16.73
C HIS A 17 -7.10 12.90 15.39
N ALA A 18 -6.28 12.53 14.41
CA ALA A 18 -6.23 13.18 13.12
C ALA A 18 -6.33 12.17 11.97
N LEU A 19 -6.83 12.65 10.84
CA LEU A 19 -6.95 11.90 9.60
C LEU A 19 -6.05 12.53 8.53
N ILE A 20 -5.38 11.68 7.75
CA ILE A 20 -4.58 12.07 6.60
C ILE A 20 -5.21 11.41 5.37
N ILE A 21 -5.54 12.21 4.35
CA ILE A 21 -6.19 11.74 3.13
C ILE A 21 -5.47 12.27 1.89
N PRO A 22 -5.46 11.54 0.76
CA PRO A 22 -5.07 12.09 -0.52
C PRO A 22 -6.15 13.06 -1.03
N LYS A 23 -5.76 14.05 -1.83
CA LYS A 23 -6.73 14.94 -2.49
C LYS A 23 -7.49 14.26 -3.63
N ARG A 24 -6.85 13.31 -4.31
CA ARG A 24 -7.49 12.48 -5.32
C ARG A 24 -8.43 11.48 -4.62
N HIS A 25 -9.66 11.37 -5.08
CA HIS A 25 -10.61 10.40 -4.54
C HIS A 25 -10.16 8.98 -4.87
N VAL A 26 -9.80 8.24 -3.83
CA VAL A 26 -9.34 6.84 -3.89
C VAL A 26 -9.93 6.09 -2.71
N ALA A 27 -10.59 4.98 -2.96
CA ALA A 27 -11.25 4.21 -1.90
C ALA A 27 -10.24 3.36 -1.11
N SER A 28 -9.30 2.70 -1.78
CA SER A 28 -8.38 1.74 -1.17
C SER A 28 -6.95 2.30 -1.06
N TYR A 29 -6.28 1.99 0.04
CA TYR A 29 -4.85 2.27 0.21
C TYR A 29 -3.99 1.62 -0.88
N PHE A 30 -4.40 0.46 -1.37
CA PHE A 30 -3.66 -0.30 -2.39
C PHE A 30 -3.75 0.32 -3.79
N ASP A 31 -4.73 1.22 -4.02
CA ASP A 31 -4.90 1.96 -5.27
C ASP A 31 -4.18 3.32 -5.29
N LEU A 32 -3.52 3.67 -4.19
CA LEU A 32 -2.67 4.85 -4.12
C LEU A 32 -1.43 4.68 -5.00
N THR A 33 -1.01 5.76 -5.64
CA THR A 33 0.30 5.84 -6.27
C THR A 33 1.42 5.87 -5.22
N ASN A 34 2.65 5.53 -5.59
CA ASN A 34 3.81 5.64 -4.71
C ASN A 34 3.98 7.08 -4.18
N HIS A 35 3.80 8.07 -5.06
CA HIS A 35 3.88 9.48 -4.71
C HIS A 35 2.84 9.90 -3.66
N GLU A 36 1.60 9.40 -3.76
CA GLU A 36 0.56 9.67 -2.77
C GLU A 36 0.87 9.02 -1.43
N ARG A 37 1.33 7.76 -1.42
CA ARG A 37 1.78 7.08 -0.19
C ARG A 37 2.89 7.83 0.51
N GLU A 38 3.90 8.26 -0.26
CA GLU A 38 5.02 9.05 0.28
C GLU A 38 4.54 10.40 0.82
N ALA A 39 3.68 11.11 0.09
CA ALA A 39 3.10 12.37 0.55
C ALA A 39 2.29 12.21 1.84
N MET A 40 1.52 11.12 1.98
CA MET A 40 0.79 10.80 3.21
C MET A 40 1.74 10.50 4.37
N ASN A 41 2.84 9.80 4.15
CA ASN A 41 3.85 9.53 5.18
C ASN A 41 4.55 10.81 5.64
N VAL A 42 4.90 11.71 4.72
CA VAL A 42 5.46 13.03 5.07
C VAL A 42 4.44 13.86 5.87
N MET A 43 3.17 13.86 5.46
CA MET A 43 2.10 14.55 6.18
C MET A 43 1.89 13.95 7.59
N LEU A 44 1.97 12.63 7.72
CA LEU A 44 1.87 11.93 9.00
C LEU A 44 2.92 12.44 10.00
N GLN A 45 4.19 12.58 9.58
CA GLN A 45 5.26 13.11 10.43
C GLN A 45 4.99 14.56 10.84
N TYR A 46 4.53 15.38 9.91
CA TYR A 46 4.19 16.77 10.18
C TYR A 46 3.03 16.88 11.20
N VAL A 47 1.95 16.12 11.00
CA VAL A 47 0.79 16.12 11.91
C VAL A 47 1.17 15.59 13.28
N LYS A 48 1.98 14.51 13.34
CA LYS A 48 2.51 13.98 14.60
C LYS A 48 3.22 15.06 15.40
N GLN A 49 4.12 15.83 14.77
CA GLN A 49 4.83 16.92 15.46
C GLN A 49 3.85 17.95 16.04
N LYS A 50 2.82 18.34 15.27
CA LYS A 50 1.78 19.29 15.77
C LYS A 50 0.97 18.73 16.93
N VAL A 51 0.70 17.44 16.91
CA VAL A 51 -0.01 16.74 17.98
C VAL A 51 0.88 16.60 19.21
N ASP A 52 2.17 16.29 19.05
CA ASP A 52 3.15 16.27 20.15
C ASP A 52 3.22 17.63 20.86
N ASP A 53 3.36 18.70 20.08
CA ASP A 53 3.49 20.07 20.62
C ASP A 53 2.26 20.52 21.41
N ARG A 54 1.06 20.05 21.00
CA ARG A 54 -0.21 20.53 21.57
C ARG A 54 -0.80 19.62 22.63
N TYR A 55 -0.67 18.30 22.48
CA TYR A 55 -1.42 17.32 23.26
C TYR A 55 -0.52 16.42 24.12
N HIS A 56 0.79 16.37 23.85
CA HIS A 56 1.80 15.61 24.59
C HIS A 56 1.40 14.14 24.84
N PRO A 57 1.06 13.34 23.78
CA PRO A 57 0.67 11.95 23.96
C PRO A 57 1.84 11.06 24.37
N ASP A 58 1.54 9.94 25.05
CA ASP A 58 2.53 8.94 25.45
C ASP A 58 2.85 7.94 24.32
N GLY A 59 2.04 7.90 23.27
CA GLY A 59 2.21 6.98 22.14
C GLY A 59 1.18 7.21 21.04
N TYR A 60 1.22 6.33 20.01
CA TYR A 60 0.32 6.42 18.86
C TYR A 60 -0.12 5.05 18.37
N ASN A 61 -1.36 4.96 17.90
CA ASN A 61 -1.77 3.95 16.92
C ASN A 61 -1.97 4.62 15.57
N ILE A 62 -1.49 3.94 14.52
CA ILE A 62 -1.64 4.39 13.14
C ILE A 62 -2.34 3.26 12.39
N GLY A 63 -3.36 3.57 11.60
CA GLY A 63 -4.11 2.56 10.90
C GLY A 63 -4.90 3.08 9.71
N ILE A 64 -5.26 2.16 8.82
CA ILE A 64 -6.10 2.42 7.64
C ILE A 64 -7.09 1.27 7.56
N ASN A 65 -8.37 1.58 7.46
CA ASN A 65 -9.40 0.59 7.18
C ASN A 65 -9.57 0.47 5.66
N VAL A 66 -9.56 -0.75 5.14
CA VAL A 66 -9.77 -1.02 3.71
C VAL A 66 -10.95 -1.97 3.56
N ASN A 67 -11.99 -1.52 2.87
CA ASN A 67 -13.28 -2.18 2.68
C ASN A 67 -14.13 -2.30 3.96
N GLU A 68 -15.40 -2.65 3.77
CA GLU A 68 -16.43 -2.75 4.82
C GLU A 68 -16.04 -3.71 5.94
N ALA A 69 -15.50 -4.88 5.59
CA ALA A 69 -15.11 -5.90 6.57
C ALA A 69 -14.01 -5.43 7.54
N ALA A 70 -13.22 -4.42 7.15
CA ALA A 70 -12.24 -3.78 8.00
C ALA A 70 -12.78 -2.50 8.69
N GLY A 71 -14.07 -2.19 8.53
CA GLY A 71 -14.71 -1.04 9.15
C GLY A 71 -14.54 0.28 8.39
N GLN A 72 -14.21 0.24 7.09
CA GLN A 72 -14.22 1.44 6.26
C GLN A 72 -15.66 1.90 6.01
N SER A 73 -16.04 3.01 6.62
CA SER A 73 -17.38 3.61 6.48
C SER A 73 -17.44 4.72 5.43
N VAL A 74 -16.31 5.33 5.12
CA VAL A 74 -16.15 6.35 4.06
C VAL A 74 -15.18 5.82 3.01
N PHE A 75 -15.67 5.65 1.78
CA PHE A 75 -14.89 5.10 0.64
C PHE A 75 -13.98 6.15 0.00
N HIS A 76 -13.25 6.84 0.84
CA HIS A 76 -12.09 7.65 0.53
C HIS A 76 -11.00 7.24 1.52
N VAL A 77 -9.87 6.75 1.04
CA VAL A 77 -8.80 6.25 1.92
C VAL A 77 -8.37 7.32 2.92
N HIS A 78 -8.36 6.96 4.18
CA HIS A 78 -7.94 7.84 5.27
C HIS A 78 -7.05 7.06 6.23
N MET A 79 -5.94 7.69 6.58
CA MET A 79 -5.00 7.17 7.57
C MET A 79 -5.29 7.85 8.90
N HIS A 80 -5.59 7.06 9.92
CA HIS A 80 -5.76 7.51 11.29
C HIS A 80 -4.41 7.69 11.97
N LEU A 81 -4.21 8.83 12.61
CA LEU A 81 -3.19 9.06 13.63
C LEU A 81 -3.90 9.23 14.96
N ILE A 82 -3.84 8.21 15.81
CA ILE A 82 -4.55 8.15 17.10
C ILE A 82 -3.55 8.32 18.22
N PRO A 83 -3.50 9.49 18.88
CA PRO A 83 -2.69 9.69 20.07
C PRO A 83 -3.16 8.78 21.21
N ARG A 84 -2.23 8.26 21.99
CA ARG A 84 -2.50 7.38 23.11
C ARG A 84 -1.92 7.99 24.39
N TYR A 85 -2.65 7.81 25.47
CA TYR A 85 -2.30 8.36 26.76
C TYR A 85 -2.27 7.25 27.82
N LYS A 86 -1.34 7.33 28.78
CA LYS A 86 -1.30 6.37 29.88
C LYS A 86 -2.62 6.35 30.63
N GLY A 87 -3.22 5.18 30.73
CA GLY A 87 -4.52 4.99 31.39
C GLY A 87 -5.73 5.23 30.51
N ASP A 88 -5.58 5.54 29.23
CA ASP A 88 -6.69 5.69 28.29
C ASP A 88 -7.48 4.39 28.05
N VAL A 89 -6.84 3.25 28.27
CA VAL A 89 -7.45 1.92 28.35
C VAL A 89 -6.77 1.12 29.47
N GLU A 90 -7.50 0.20 30.07
CA GLU A 90 -7.01 -0.64 31.17
C GLU A 90 -5.77 -1.47 30.79
N ASN A 91 -5.80 -2.08 29.62
CA ASN A 91 -4.69 -2.89 29.12
C ASN A 91 -4.45 -2.65 27.62
N PRO A 92 -3.45 -1.83 27.25
CA PRO A 92 -3.15 -1.48 25.86
C PRO A 92 -2.38 -2.57 25.10
N LYS A 93 -2.00 -3.69 25.75
CA LYS A 93 -1.21 -4.76 25.11
C LYS A 93 -1.91 -5.28 23.86
N GLY A 94 -1.15 -5.39 22.76
CA GLY A 94 -1.65 -5.81 21.45
C GLY A 94 -2.08 -4.65 20.56
N GLY A 95 -2.40 -3.48 21.10
CA GLY A 95 -2.66 -2.27 20.30
C GLY A 95 -3.63 -2.49 19.16
N VAL A 96 -3.17 -2.29 17.91
CA VAL A 96 -3.98 -2.46 16.69
C VAL A 96 -4.56 -3.86 16.49
N ARG A 97 -4.05 -4.89 17.18
CA ARG A 97 -4.68 -6.23 17.16
C ARG A 97 -6.08 -6.23 17.76
N GLY A 98 -6.45 -5.17 18.51
CA GLY A 98 -7.79 -4.98 19.06
C GLY A 98 -8.90 -4.85 18.02
N VAL A 99 -8.57 -4.72 16.72
CA VAL A 99 -9.55 -4.84 15.62
C VAL A 99 -10.26 -6.21 15.62
N ILE A 100 -9.64 -7.22 16.24
CA ILE A 100 -10.26 -8.51 16.58
C ILE A 100 -10.15 -8.67 18.10
N PRO A 101 -11.16 -8.23 18.89
CA PRO A 101 -11.04 -8.10 20.35
C PRO A 101 -10.56 -9.37 21.06
N ASP A 102 -11.09 -10.54 20.68
CA ASP A 102 -10.75 -11.84 21.28
C ASP A 102 -9.30 -12.29 20.95
N LYS A 103 -8.66 -11.65 19.96
CA LYS A 103 -7.29 -11.95 19.52
C LYS A 103 -6.30 -10.83 19.87
N GLN A 104 -6.74 -9.77 20.54
CA GLN A 104 -5.88 -8.64 20.92
C GLN A 104 -4.77 -9.08 21.87
N LYS A 105 -5.15 -9.74 22.96
CA LYS A 105 -4.22 -10.18 24.01
C LYS A 105 -3.55 -11.49 23.60
N TYR A 106 -2.26 -11.59 23.82
CA TYR A 106 -1.47 -12.81 23.57
C TYR A 106 -0.43 -13.01 24.68
N SER A 107 -0.17 -14.26 25.00
CA SER A 107 0.94 -14.64 25.87
C SER A 107 2.15 -14.96 25.00
N VAL A 108 3.26 -14.28 25.24
CA VAL A 108 4.54 -14.70 24.66
C VAL A 108 5.05 -15.84 25.56
N THR A 109 4.70 -17.09 25.24
CA THR A 109 5.47 -18.24 25.69
C THR A 109 6.81 -18.19 24.94
N GLN A 110 7.92 -18.45 25.62
CA GLN A 110 9.27 -18.31 25.06
C GLN A 110 9.58 -19.27 23.89
N GLU A 111 8.60 -20.04 23.43
CA GLU A 111 8.64 -20.90 22.24
C GLU A 111 7.77 -20.33 21.09
N SER A 112 7.67 -19.00 20.93
CA SER A 112 7.25 -18.50 19.64
C SER A 112 8.38 -18.84 18.66
N GLU A 113 8.18 -19.88 17.86
CA GLU A 113 8.91 -19.99 16.59
C GLU A 113 8.92 -18.59 15.98
N THR A 114 10.09 -17.98 15.94
CA THR A 114 10.29 -16.81 15.12
C THR A 114 9.88 -17.26 13.73
N VAL A 115 8.70 -16.84 13.28
CA VAL A 115 8.28 -17.11 11.90
C VAL A 115 9.32 -16.41 11.07
N ASP A 116 10.30 -17.21 10.62
CA ASP A 116 11.33 -16.72 9.72
C ASP A 116 10.62 -16.27 8.45
N VAL A 117 10.48 -14.98 8.30
CA VAL A 117 9.86 -14.34 7.12
C VAL A 117 10.48 -14.89 5.85
N SER A 118 11.76 -15.32 5.90
CA SER A 118 12.44 -16.01 4.81
C SER A 118 11.81 -17.38 4.48
N THR A 119 11.17 -18.05 5.43
CA THR A 119 10.50 -19.35 5.22
C THR A 119 9.12 -19.18 4.60
N ILE A 120 8.40 -18.10 4.92
CA ILE A 120 7.14 -17.72 4.23
C ILE A 120 7.45 -17.33 2.79
N MET A 121 8.52 -16.57 2.57
CA MET A 121 8.96 -16.14 1.22
C MET A 121 9.52 -17.29 0.37
N LYS A 122 9.96 -18.39 0.96
CA LYS A 122 10.47 -19.58 0.22
C LYS A 122 9.37 -20.48 -0.34
N LYS A 123 8.12 -20.40 0.14
CA LYS A 123 7.01 -21.25 -0.34
C LYS A 123 6.32 -20.71 -1.59
N ASP A 124 6.37 -19.42 -1.82
CA ASP A 124 5.98 -18.82 -3.09
C ASP A 124 7.22 -18.41 -3.86
N LYS A 125 7.34 -18.84 -5.12
CA LYS A 125 8.29 -18.27 -6.09
C LYS A 125 7.89 -16.83 -6.44
N SER A 126 7.51 -16.03 -5.44
CA SER A 126 7.22 -14.62 -5.60
C SER A 126 8.50 -13.84 -5.38
N TYR A 127 9.13 -13.44 -6.46
CA TYR A 127 10.11 -12.36 -6.45
C TYR A 127 9.47 -11.13 -5.82
N THR A 128 10.19 -10.37 -4.98
CA THR A 128 9.70 -9.10 -4.47
C THR A 128 9.41 -8.15 -5.64
N LEU A 129 8.44 -7.24 -5.48
CA LEU A 129 8.14 -6.23 -6.50
C LEU A 129 9.38 -5.40 -6.85
N ASP A 130 10.27 -5.18 -5.88
CA ASP A 130 11.50 -4.42 -6.05
C ASP A 130 12.52 -5.20 -6.88
N GLU A 131 12.76 -6.49 -6.62
CA GLU A 131 13.63 -7.34 -7.47
C GLU A 131 13.14 -7.46 -8.91
N LYS A 132 11.81 -7.38 -9.14
CA LYS A 132 11.26 -7.37 -10.50
C LYS A 132 11.38 -6.00 -11.16
N ARG A 133 11.29 -4.92 -10.38
CA ARG A 133 11.49 -3.55 -10.87
C ARG A 133 12.95 -3.26 -11.17
N ASP A 134 13.89 -3.82 -10.41
CA ASP A 134 15.33 -3.74 -10.69
C ASP A 134 15.69 -4.37 -12.03
N LYS A 135 14.96 -5.43 -12.45
CA LYS A 135 15.12 -6.07 -13.77
C LYS A 135 14.25 -5.47 -14.88
N HIS A 136 13.10 -4.92 -14.51
CA HIS A 136 12.10 -4.40 -15.45
C HIS A 136 11.42 -3.18 -14.82
N GLY A 137 11.92 -1.99 -15.07
CA GLY A 137 11.48 -0.73 -14.46
C GLY A 137 9.97 -0.48 -14.52
N ASN A 138 9.32 -0.97 -15.58
CA ASN A 138 7.87 -0.85 -15.77
C ASN A 138 7.07 -2.10 -15.36
N ALA A 139 7.65 -3.01 -14.53
CA ALA A 139 6.93 -4.19 -14.06
C ALA A 139 5.69 -3.75 -13.23
N TYR A 140 4.53 -4.35 -13.57
CA TYR A 140 3.21 -4.10 -12.94
C TYR A 140 2.62 -2.68 -13.10
N LEU A 141 3.24 -1.79 -13.87
CA LEU A 141 2.58 -0.54 -14.25
C LEU A 141 1.42 -0.83 -15.21
N PRO A 142 0.32 -0.05 -15.20
CA PRO A 142 -0.75 -0.18 -16.17
C PRO A 142 -0.21 0.00 -17.60
N TRP A 143 -0.87 -0.62 -18.58
CA TRP A 143 -0.67 -0.33 -19.98
C TRP A 143 -1.62 0.82 -20.37
N ASP A 144 -1.10 1.84 -21.00
CA ASP A 144 -1.90 2.89 -21.61
C ASP A 144 -2.08 2.65 -23.13
N GLU A 145 -3.00 3.40 -23.73
CA GLU A 145 -3.29 3.27 -25.17
C GLU A 145 -2.09 3.54 -26.08
N ASN A 146 -1.19 4.45 -25.68
CA ASN A 146 -0.02 4.80 -26.49
C ASN A 146 1.01 3.67 -26.45
N ALA A 147 1.22 3.07 -25.27
CA ALA A 147 2.06 1.90 -25.11
C ALA A 147 1.52 0.71 -25.92
N ASP A 148 0.21 0.49 -25.91
CA ASP A 148 -0.43 -0.57 -26.69
C ASP A 148 -0.27 -0.38 -28.20
N LYS A 149 -0.52 0.83 -28.71
CA LYS A 149 -0.33 1.17 -30.14
C LYS A 149 1.12 1.00 -30.55
N LEU A 150 2.07 1.46 -29.71
CA LEU A 150 3.50 1.31 -29.98
C LEU A 150 3.92 -0.17 -29.98
N LEU A 151 3.46 -0.95 -28.98
CA LEU A 151 3.74 -2.38 -28.87
C LEU A 151 3.25 -3.15 -30.12
N CYS A 152 1.98 -2.90 -30.53
CA CYS A 152 1.43 -3.52 -31.73
C CYS A 152 2.24 -3.17 -32.97
N ARG A 153 2.54 -1.90 -33.20
CA ARG A 153 3.31 -1.44 -34.34
C ARG A 153 4.68 -2.13 -34.40
N MET A 154 5.43 -2.10 -33.30
CA MET A 154 6.76 -2.69 -33.25
C MET A 154 6.74 -4.22 -33.46
N PHE A 155 5.71 -4.90 -32.95
CA PHE A 155 5.51 -6.31 -33.15
C PHE A 155 5.20 -6.62 -34.63
N ASP A 156 4.33 -5.84 -35.28
CA ASP A 156 4.00 -5.95 -36.70
C ASP A 156 5.21 -5.66 -37.62
N GLU A 157 6.15 -4.81 -37.17
CA GLU A 157 7.44 -4.55 -37.79
C GLU A 157 8.45 -5.71 -37.59
N GLY A 158 8.06 -6.81 -36.96
CA GLY A 158 8.89 -8.01 -36.78
C GLY A 158 9.88 -7.92 -35.58
N LYS A 159 9.73 -6.98 -34.67
CA LYS A 159 10.58 -6.92 -33.47
C LYS A 159 10.35 -8.14 -32.59
N THR A 160 11.44 -8.71 -32.06
CA THR A 160 11.38 -9.91 -31.21
C THR A 160 10.83 -9.58 -29.81
N ILE A 161 10.21 -10.59 -29.16
CA ILE A 161 9.73 -10.45 -27.76
C ILE A 161 10.88 -10.04 -26.82
N ASN A 162 12.12 -10.46 -27.11
CA ASN A 162 13.28 -10.05 -26.31
C ASN A 162 13.50 -8.53 -26.38
N LEU A 163 13.55 -8.00 -27.58
CA LEU A 163 13.75 -6.57 -27.83
C LEU A 163 12.58 -5.74 -27.29
N LEU A 164 11.34 -6.21 -27.46
CA LEU A 164 10.16 -5.55 -26.88
C LEU A 164 10.20 -5.56 -25.35
N SER A 165 10.69 -6.64 -24.73
CA SER A 165 10.89 -6.73 -23.29
C SER A 165 11.86 -5.66 -22.76
N GLU A 166 12.94 -5.39 -23.49
CA GLU A 166 13.93 -4.36 -23.16
C GLU A 166 13.37 -2.95 -23.36
N ILE A 167 12.76 -2.68 -24.52
CA ILE A 167 12.22 -1.34 -24.85
C ILE A 167 11.11 -0.91 -23.90
N PHE A 168 10.22 -1.82 -23.53
CA PHE A 168 9.11 -1.54 -22.62
C PHE A 168 9.48 -1.73 -21.14
N GLU A 169 10.70 -2.15 -20.85
CA GLU A 169 11.16 -2.46 -19.49
C GLU A 169 10.20 -3.39 -18.73
N ARG A 170 9.69 -4.41 -19.46
CA ARG A 170 8.73 -5.40 -18.94
C ARG A 170 9.21 -6.81 -19.21
N SER A 171 8.76 -7.74 -18.36
CA SER A 171 9.11 -9.15 -18.56
C SER A 171 8.58 -9.68 -19.92
N LYS A 172 9.29 -10.64 -20.52
CA LYS A 172 8.85 -11.33 -21.75
C LYS A 172 7.45 -11.92 -21.62
N GLY A 173 7.09 -12.40 -20.42
CA GLY A 173 5.75 -12.91 -20.11
C GLY A 173 4.70 -11.80 -20.15
N ALA A 174 5.00 -10.61 -19.63
CA ALA A 174 4.10 -9.45 -19.68
C ALA A 174 3.86 -8.97 -21.11
N ILE A 175 4.92 -8.92 -21.95
CA ILE A 175 4.81 -8.57 -23.37
C ILE A 175 3.93 -9.58 -24.10
N LYS A 176 4.18 -10.90 -23.94
CA LYS A 176 3.36 -11.95 -24.56
C LYS A 176 1.90 -11.86 -24.13
N SER A 177 1.65 -11.72 -22.83
CA SER A 177 0.30 -11.61 -22.28
C SER A 177 -0.45 -10.38 -22.85
N ARG A 178 0.27 -9.23 -23.01
CA ARG A 178 -0.36 -8.03 -23.58
C ARG A 178 -0.66 -8.18 -25.06
N LEU A 179 0.27 -8.73 -25.85
CA LEU A 179 0.05 -9.02 -27.26
C LEU A 179 -1.11 -10.00 -27.49
N LYS A 180 -1.28 -11.01 -26.61
CA LYS A 180 -2.48 -11.88 -26.62
C LYS A 180 -3.76 -11.08 -26.42
N LYS A 181 -3.82 -10.24 -25.39
CA LYS A 181 -4.97 -9.36 -25.13
C LYS A 181 -5.29 -8.40 -26.26
N LEU A 182 -4.28 -8.00 -27.03
CA LEU A 182 -4.42 -7.12 -28.20
C LEU A 182 -4.67 -7.92 -29.50
N GLY A 183 -4.84 -9.24 -29.43
CA GLY A 183 -5.15 -10.10 -30.58
C GLY A 183 -4.00 -10.29 -31.57
N LYS A 184 -2.76 -10.01 -31.17
CA LYS A 184 -1.58 -10.11 -32.04
C LYS A 184 -0.93 -11.49 -32.04
N ILE A 185 -1.16 -12.31 -31.02
CA ILE A 185 -0.69 -13.70 -30.94
C ILE A 185 -1.82 -14.60 -30.41
N ALA A 186 -1.93 -15.82 -30.91
CA ALA A 186 -2.95 -16.77 -30.49
C ALA A 186 -2.74 -17.27 -29.04
N ASP A 187 -3.83 -17.68 -28.41
CA ASP A 187 -3.78 -18.44 -27.17
C ASP A 187 -3.30 -19.85 -27.49
N SER A 188 -2.13 -20.19 -26.98
CA SER A 188 -1.58 -21.54 -27.03
C SER A 188 -1.82 -22.27 -25.73
#